data_a1a330cfef1b8ded25058d9771dec713
#
_entry.id   a1a330cfef1b8ded25058d9771dec713
#
_cell.length_a   1.000
_cell.length_b   1.000
_cell.length_c   1.000
_cell.angle_alpha   90.00
_cell.angle_beta   90.00
_cell.angle_gamma   90.00
#
_symmetry.space_group_name_H-M   'P 1'
#
loop_
_entity.id
_entity.type
_entity.pdbx_description
1 polymer ?
#
loop_
_entity_poly.entity_id
_entity_poly.type
_entity_poly.pdbx_seq_one_letter_code
_entity_poly.pdbx_strand_id
1 'polypeptide(L)'
;MTTFPILIRPWQESDRPFLRTLYLRARREAWPWLNGADWQLEDFDAATRDEQVWVAVQDGHRAGFASVWTNDNFLHNLFVDPLYQGLGVGRLLLEQVQKTFSSTGALKCLVKNKRAVAFYQRHGWHIEATGDSPDGEYYLMHYRLP
;
A
#
# COMPACT_ATOMS: atom_id res chain seq x y z
N MET A 1 20.18 22.15 1.70
CA MET A 1 19.71 20.86 2.25
C MET A 1 19.61 19.84 1.12
N THR A 2 20.24 18.69 1.25
CA THR A 2 20.22 17.66 0.22
C THR A 2 18.99 16.78 0.40
N THR A 3 18.19 16.63 -0.68
CA THR A 3 17.05 15.73 -0.69
C THR A 3 17.40 14.54 -1.57
N PHE A 4 17.30 13.33 -1.03
CA PHE A 4 17.55 12.12 -1.79
C PHE A 4 16.32 11.76 -2.61
N PRO A 5 16.49 11.37 -3.89
CA PRO A 5 15.36 10.95 -4.70
C PRO A 5 14.78 9.63 -4.18
N ILE A 6 13.48 9.46 -4.38
CA ILE A 6 12.80 8.21 -4.09
C ILE A 6 12.85 7.35 -5.34
N LEU A 7 13.38 6.14 -5.21
CA LEU A 7 13.46 5.17 -6.29
C LEU A 7 12.37 4.11 -6.09
N ILE A 8 11.58 3.86 -7.14
CA ILE A 8 10.60 2.78 -7.13
C ILE A 8 11.14 1.66 -8.02
N ARG A 9 11.19 0.45 -7.48
CA ARG A 9 11.71 -0.71 -8.21
C ARG A 9 10.94 -1.97 -7.85
N PRO A 10 11.01 -3.02 -8.68
CA PRO A 10 10.49 -4.33 -8.31
C PRO A 10 11.19 -4.84 -7.05
N TRP A 11 10.48 -5.62 -6.25
CA TRP A 11 11.06 -6.19 -5.04
C TRP A 11 12.09 -7.26 -5.38
N GLN A 12 12.98 -7.50 -4.42
CA GLN A 12 13.97 -8.58 -4.46
C GLN A 12 13.84 -9.39 -3.17
N GLU A 13 14.26 -10.65 -3.20
CA GLU A 13 14.17 -11.51 -2.01
C GLU A 13 14.90 -10.92 -0.79
N SER A 14 15.97 -10.18 -1.03
CA SER A 14 16.72 -9.47 0.02
C SER A 14 15.91 -8.38 0.72
N ASP A 15 14.81 -7.94 0.14
CA ASP A 15 13.93 -6.95 0.77
C ASP A 15 13.05 -7.56 1.86
N ARG A 16 12.81 -8.87 1.82
CA ARG A 16 11.81 -9.54 2.67
C ARG A 16 11.93 -9.23 4.16
N PRO A 17 13.10 -9.34 4.80
CA PRO A 17 13.19 -9.04 6.22
C PRO A 17 12.77 -7.60 6.55
N PHE A 18 13.13 -6.65 5.69
CA PHE A 18 12.81 -5.23 5.88
C PHE A 18 11.31 -4.97 5.67
N LEU A 19 10.71 -5.58 4.65
CA LEU A 19 9.30 -5.39 4.34
C LEU A 19 8.39 -6.08 5.36
N ARG A 20 8.81 -7.20 5.92
CA ARG A 20 8.08 -7.85 7.03
C ARG A 20 7.95 -6.90 8.22
N THR A 21 9.04 -6.26 8.62
CA THR A 21 9.05 -5.29 9.73
C THR A 21 8.23 -4.06 9.38
N LEU A 22 8.39 -3.54 8.18
CA LEU A 22 7.64 -2.37 7.72
C LEU A 22 6.14 -2.63 7.72
N TYR A 23 5.71 -3.77 7.19
CA TYR A 23 4.29 -4.12 7.13
C TYR A 23 3.66 -4.23 8.52
N LEU A 24 4.35 -4.88 9.45
CA LEU A 24 3.87 -5.00 10.82
C LEU A 24 3.73 -3.62 11.48
N ARG A 25 4.77 -2.79 11.39
CA ARG A 25 4.80 -1.48 12.02
C ARG A 25 3.78 -0.52 11.39
N ALA A 26 3.70 -0.51 10.06
CA ALA A 26 2.79 0.38 9.34
C ALA A 26 1.33 0.03 9.61
N ARG A 27 0.98 -1.26 9.72
CA ARG A 27 -0.39 -1.67 10.06
C ARG A 27 -0.77 -1.21 11.45
N ARG A 28 0.12 -1.33 12.42
CA ARG A 28 -0.14 -0.90 13.80
C ARG A 28 -0.40 0.60 13.87
N GLU A 29 0.28 1.38 13.06
CA GLU A 29 0.05 2.82 12.99
C GLU A 29 -1.21 3.18 12.20
N ALA A 30 -1.42 2.53 11.05
CA ALA A 30 -2.55 2.83 10.17
C ALA A 30 -3.89 2.41 10.77
N TRP A 31 -3.90 1.32 11.55
CA TRP A 31 -5.12 0.71 12.08
C TRP A 31 -5.07 0.55 13.60
N PRO A 32 -4.93 1.66 14.36
CA PRO A 32 -4.80 1.56 15.82
C PRO A 32 -6.04 1.03 16.52
N TRP A 33 -7.20 1.04 15.83
CA TRP A 33 -8.46 0.50 16.38
C TRP A 33 -8.57 -1.02 16.25
N LEU A 34 -7.65 -1.68 15.54
CA LEU A 34 -7.64 -3.13 15.41
C LEU A 34 -6.73 -3.75 16.48
N ASN A 35 -7.12 -4.95 16.94
CA ASN A 35 -6.27 -5.71 17.84
C ASN A 35 -5.16 -6.42 17.04
N GLY A 36 -3.96 -5.86 17.07
CA GLY A 36 -2.80 -6.40 16.37
C GLY A 36 -1.93 -7.34 17.21
N ALA A 37 -2.44 -7.84 18.33
CA ALA A 37 -1.64 -8.66 19.23
C ALA A 37 -1.13 -9.96 18.57
N ASP A 38 -1.90 -10.54 17.65
CA ASP A 38 -1.56 -11.78 16.95
C ASP A 38 -0.87 -11.55 15.60
N TRP A 39 -0.60 -10.30 15.23
CA TRP A 39 0.08 -10.00 13.97
C TRP A 39 1.54 -10.45 14.03
N GLN A 40 1.97 -11.12 12.96
CA GLN A 40 3.30 -11.71 12.85
C GLN A 40 4.08 -11.08 11.71
N LEU A 41 5.42 -11.16 11.78
CA LEU A 41 6.29 -10.71 10.69
C LEU A 41 6.00 -11.46 9.40
N GLU A 42 5.70 -12.76 9.48
CA GLU A 42 5.43 -13.62 8.33
C GLU A 42 4.10 -13.31 7.64
N ASP A 43 3.25 -12.47 8.24
CA ASP A 43 2.01 -12.04 7.60
C ASP A 43 2.26 -11.38 6.26
N PHE A 44 3.40 -10.71 6.12
CA PHE A 44 3.81 -10.10 4.85
C PHE A 44 3.84 -11.14 3.72
N ASP A 45 4.37 -12.33 4.00
CA ASP A 45 4.52 -13.37 2.98
C ASP A 45 3.17 -13.84 2.45
N ALA A 46 2.21 -14.03 3.35
CA ALA A 46 0.86 -14.44 2.97
C ALA A 46 0.12 -13.30 2.24
N ALA A 47 0.30 -12.06 2.70
CA ALA A 47 -0.40 -10.91 2.14
C ALA A 47 0.07 -10.53 0.74
N THR A 48 1.26 -10.97 0.33
CA THR A 48 1.85 -10.63 -0.97
C THR A 48 2.05 -11.85 -1.87
N ARG A 49 1.59 -13.02 -1.45
CA ARG A 49 1.80 -14.26 -2.22
C ARG A 49 1.20 -14.13 -3.62
N ASP A 50 2.01 -14.44 -4.62
CA ASP A 50 1.64 -14.41 -6.05
C ASP A 50 1.28 -13.01 -6.56
N GLU A 51 1.62 -11.96 -5.80
CA GLU A 51 1.40 -10.58 -6.20
C GLU A 51 2.68 -9.95 -6.72
N GLN A 52 2.52 -8.95 -7.57
CA GLN A 52 3.64 -8.09 -7.98
C GLN A 52 3.89 -7.07 -6.88
N VAL A 53 5.13 -6.99 -6.39
CA VAL A 53 5.51 -6.10 -5.30
C VAL A 53 6.48 -5.04 -5.81
N TRP A 54 6.19 -3.79 -5.50
CA TRP A 54 7.02 -2.62 -5.77
C TRP A 54 7.56 -2.09 -4.47
N VAL A 55 8.83 -1.70 -4.46
CA VAL A 55 9.51 -1.17 -3.28
C VAL A 55 9.96 0.25 -3.54
N ALA A 56 9.69 1.14 -2.58
CA ALA A 56 10.21 2.49 -2.59
C ALA A 56 11.48 2.53 -1.74
N VAL A 57 12.56 3.05 -2.31
CA VAL A 57 13.85 3.17 -1.62
C VAL A 57 14.25 4.63 -1.60
N GLN A 58 14.61 5.14 -0.43
CA GLN A 58 15.12 6.49 -0.25
C GLN A 58 16.38 6.45 0.60
N ASP A 59 17.48 6.98 0.09
CA ASP A 59 18.78 6.98 0.77
C ASP A 59 19.18 5.58 1.28
N GLY A 60 18.98 4.56 0.41
CA GLY A 60 19.30 3.18 0.75
C GLY A 60 18.33 2.49 1.71
N HIS A 61 17.28 3.18 2.19
CA HIS A 61 16.30 2.61 3.11
C HIS A 61 15.01 2.24 2.38
N ARG A 62 14.42 1.08 2.76
CA ARG A 62 13.11 0.68 2.25
C ARG A 62 12.05 1.53 2.94
N ALA A 63 11.51 2.50 2.20
CA ALA A 63 10.59 3.50 2.74
C ALA A 63 9.13 3.11 2.63
N GLY A 64 8.80 2.16 1.76
CA GLY A 64 7.43 1.70 1.55
C GLY A 64 7.36 0.59 0.52
N PHE A 65 6.17 0.00 0.38
CA PHE A 65 5.91 -0.98 -0.66
C PHE A 65 4.45 -0.96 -1.09
N ALA A 66 4.21 -1.50 -2.29
CA ALA A 66 2.87 -1.74 -2.80
C ALA A 66 2.82 -3.13 -3.40
N SER A 67 1.69 -3.81 -3.29
CA SER A 67 1.49 -5.11 -3.92
C SER A 67 0.19 -5.13 -4.70
N VAL A 68 0.23 -5.78 -5.88
CA VAL A 68 -0.85 -5.77 -6.85
C VAL A 68 -1.17 -7.20 -7.28
N TRP A 69 -2.44 -7.56 -7.21
CA TRP A 69 -2.97 -8.74 -7.89
C TRP A 69 -3.23 -8.33 -9.33
N THR A 70 -2.28 -8.66 -10.21
CA THR A 70 -2.27 -8.13 -11.59
C THR A 70 -3.43 -8.61 -12.44
N ASN A 71 -3.94 -9.83 -12.18
CA ASN A 71 -5.06 -10.40 -12.96
C ASN A 71 -6.32 -9.54 -12.90
N ASP A 72 -6.54 -8.85 -11.76
CA ASP A 72 -7.75 -8.05 -11.53
C ASP A 72 -7.45 -6.56 -11.45
N ASN A 73 -6.22 -6.13 -11.73
CA ASN A 73 -5.78 -4.75 -11.51
C ASN A 73 -6.13 -4.28 -10.09
N PHE A 74 -5.88 -5.15 -9.11
CA PHE A 74 -6.27 -4.91 -7.72
C PHE A 74 -5.07 -4.53 -6.87
N LEU A 75 -5.07 -3.29 -6.36
CA LEU A 75 -4.07 -2.82 -5.40
C LEU A 75 -4.42 -3.38 -4.02
N HIS A 76 -3.67 -4.38 -3.58
CA HIS A 76 -3.95 -5.07 -2.33
C HIS A 76 -3.30 -4.37 -1.14
N ASN A 77 -2.03 -3.97 -1.26
CA ASN A 77 -1.30 -3.33 -0.17
C ASN A 77 -0.57 -2.07 -0.67
N LEU A 78 -0.63 -1.02 0.13
CA LEU A 78 0.17 0.18 -0.04
C LEU A 78 0.50 0.71 1.36
N PHE A 79 1.76 0.57 1.75
CA PHE A 79 2.21 0.98 3.08
C PHE A 79 3.49 1.79 2.99
N VAL A 80 3.56 2.87 3.76
CA VAL A 80 4.74 3.72 3.87
C VAL A 80 5.24 3.62 5.31
N ASP A 81 6.56 3.46 5.47
CA ASP A 81 7.17 3.47 6.79
C ASP A 81 6.82 4.81 7.47
N PRO A 82 6.34 4.77 8.73
CA PRO A 82 6.00 6.00 9.46
C PRO A 82 7.09 7.06 9.45
N LEU A 83 8.37 6.65 9.44
CA LEU A 83 9.50 7.57 9.39
C LEU A 83 9.62 8.31 8.05
N TYR A 84 8.95 7.83 7.01
CA TYR A 84 9.06 8.37 5.64
C TYR A 84 7.74 8.93 5.13
N GLN A 85 6.73 9.07 5.97
CA GLN A 85 5.44 9.67 5.58
C GLN A 85 5.60 11.17 5.32
N GLY A 86 4.75 11.70 4.43
CA GLY A 86 4.78 13.12 4.07
C GLY A 86 5.85 13.49 3.06
N LEU A 87 6.60 12.54 2.50
CA LEU A 87 7.70 12.78 1.59
C LEU A 87 7.40 12.42 0.13
N GLY A 88 6.17 11.96 -0.15
CA GLY A 88 5.76 11.58 -1.51
C GLY A 88 5.98 10.10 -1.84
N VAL A 89 6.37 9.27 -0.88
CA VAL A 89 6.60 7.83 -1.11
C VAL A 89 5.32 7.14 -1.57
N GLY A 90 4.20 7.37 -0.86
CA GLY A 90 2.91 6.77 -1.21
C GLY A 90 2.45 7.16 -2.60
N ARG A 91 2.59 8.44 -2.96
CA ARG A 91 2.22 8.94 -4.27
C ARG A 91 3.01 8.25 -5.39
N LEU A 92 4.33 8.13 -5.22
CA LEU A 92 5.19 7.52 -6.24
C LEU A 92 4.91 6.02 -6.40
N LEU A 93 4.65 5.31 -5.28
CA LEU A 93 4.24 3.92 -5.33
C LEU A 93 2.92 3.77 -6.08
N LEU A 94 1.95 4.63 -5.76
CA LEU A 94 0.63 4.59 -6.40
C LEU A 94 0.73 4.86 -7.89
N GLU A 95 1.52 5.86 -8.30
CA GLU A 95 1.74 6.16 -9.71
C GLU A 95 2.35 4.97 -10.45
N GLN A 96 3.31 4.28 -9.84
CA GLN A 96 3.93 3.09 -10.43
C GLN A 96 2.91 1.97 -10.59
N VAL A 97 2.09 1.73 -9.58
CA VAL A 97 1.04 0.71 -9.63
C VAL A 97 0.04 1.02 -10.75
N GLN A 98 -0.39 2.28 -10.86
CA GLN A 98 -1.35 2.71 -11.87
C GLN A 98 -0.84 2.49 -13.29
N LYS A 99 0.46 2.58 -13.51
CA LYS A 99 1.07 2.28 -14.82
C LYS A 99 0.94 0.81 -15.20
N THR A 100 0.75 -0.09 -14.24
CA THR A 100 0.61 -1.52 -14.51
C THR A 100 -0.81 -1.93 -14.87
N PHE A 101 -1.79 -1.07 -14.64
CA PHE A 101 -3.19 -1.39 -14.90
C PHE A 101 -3.49 -1.45 -16.40
N SER A 102 -4.15 -2.52 -16.83
CA SER A 102 -4.62 -2.69 -18.21
C SER A 102 -6.07 -2.23 -18.40
N SER A 103 -6.79 -2.02 -17.30
CA SER A 103 -8.16 -1.53 -17.28
C SER A 103 -8.39 -0.86 -15.92
N THR A 104 -9.65 -0.62 -15.54
CA THR A 104 -10.00 0.01 -14.27
C THR A 104 -9.29 -0.69 -13.10
N GLY A 105 -8.57 0.09 -12.30
CA GLY A 105 -7.97 -0.38 -11.06
C GLY A 105 -8.98 -0.41 -9.94
N ALA A 106 -8.76 -1.30 -8.97
CA ALA A 106 -9.63 -1.44 -7.80
C ALA A 106 -8.79 -1.59 -6.53
N LEU A 107 -9.35 -1.14 -5.40
CA LEU A 107 -8.81 -1.40 -4.07
C LEU A 107 -9.95 -1.40 -3.05
N LYS A 108 -9.67 -1.96 -1.88
CA LYS A 108 -10.54 -1.88 -0.70
C LYS A 108 -9.83 -1.09 0.38
N CYS A 109 -10.51 -0.11 0.95
CA CYS A 109 -9.96 0.74 2.00
C CYS A 109 -10.94 0.83 3.16
N LEU A 110 -10.49 0.51 4.37
CA LEU A 110 -11.35 0.59 5.54
C LEU A 110 -11.89 2.03 5.71
N VAL A 111 -13.19 2.15 5.93
CA VAL A 111 -13.87 3.44 6.10
C VAL A 111 -13.24 4.25 7.24
N LYS A 112 -12.83 3.58 8.31
CA LYS A 112 -12.19 4.22 9.45
C LYS A 112 -10.83 4.82 9.14
N ASN A 113 -10.17 4.35 8.09
CA ASN A 113 -8.89 4.90 7.66
C ASN A 113 -9.10 6.13 6.77
N LYS A 114 -9.61 7.20 7.39
CA LYS A 114 -9.99 8.42 6.69
C LYS A 114 -8.84 9.07 5.95
N ARG A 115 -7.63 8.96 6.49
CA ARG A 115 -6.43 9.52 5.88
C ARG A 115 -6.12 8.84 4.55
N ALA A 116 -6.22 7.50 4.51
CA ALA A 116 -6.00 6.73 3.28
C ALA A 116 -7.10 7.01 2.26
N VAL A 117 -8.37 7.04 2.69
CA VAL A 117 -9.48 7.36 1.78
C VAL A 117 -9.24 8.71 1.11
N ALA A 118 -8.89 9.74 1.88
CA ALA A 118 -8.62 11.07 1.35
C ALA A 118 -7.42 11.06 0.40
N PHE A 119 -6.38 10.29 0.72
CA PHE A 119 -5.20 10.13 -0.13
C PHE A 119 -5.59 9.57 -1.50
N TYR A 120 -6.35 8.48 -1.53
CA TYR A 120 -6.78 7.88 -2.80
C TYR A 120 -7.68 8.82 -3.59
N GLN A 121 -8.60 9.52 -2.93
CA GLN A 121 -9.48 10.47 -3.60
C GLN A 121 -8.69 11.62 -4.25
N ARG A 122 -7.66 12.12 -3.58
CA ARG A 122 -6.79 13.17 -4.16
C ARG A 122 -6.06 12.69 -5.42
N HIS A 123 -5.86 11.39 -5.56
CA HIS A 123 -5.13 10.80 -6.68
C HIS A 123 -6.05 10.17 -7.73
N GLY A 124 -7.33 10.55 -7.74
CA GLY A 124 -8.24 10.17 -8.81
C GLY A 124 -9.01 8.88 -8.59
N TRP A 125 -8.98 8.33 -7.39
CA TRP A 125 -9.78 7.17 -7.04
C TRP A 125 -11.15 7.58 -6.53
N HIS A 126 -12.19 6.81 -6.89
CA HIS A 126 -13.58 7.09 -6.55
C HIS A 126 -14.19 5.95 -5.76
N ILE A 127 -15.01 6.29 -4.77
CA ILE A 127 -15.79 5.31 -4.02
C ILE A 127 -16.89 4.77 -4.93
N GLU A 128 -16.92 3.45 -5.14
CA GLU A 128 -17.93 2.77 -5.96
C GLU A 128 -18.97 2.06 -5.12
N ALA A 129 -18.57 1.48 -3.98
CA ALA A 129 -19.45 0.67 -3.17
C ALA A 129 -18.89 0.56 -1.74
N THR A 130 -19.69 0.01 -0.84
CA THR A 130 -19.27 -0.35 0.51
C THR A 130 -19.46 -1.84 0.71
N GLY A 131 -18.72 -2.39 1.66
CA GLY A 131 -18.85 -3.78 2.06
C GLY A 131 -18.38 -3.96 3.49
N ASP A 132 -18.60 -5.15 4.03
CA ASP A 132 -18.18 -5.48 5.39
C ASP A 132 -17.08 -6.54 5.36
N SER A 133 -16.15 -6.42 6.29
CA SER A 133 -15.06 -7.39 6.48
C SER A 133 -14.90 -7.65 7.98
N PRO A 134 -14.13 -8.68 8.36
CA PRO A 134 -13.82 -8.90 9.77
C PRO A 134 -13.18 -7.69 10.46
N ASP A 135 -12.49 -6.85 9.69
CA ASP A 135 -11.82 -5.65 10.22
C ASP A 135 -12.71 -4.40 10.21
N GLY A 136 -13.92 -4.51 9.71
CA GLY A 136 -14.88 -3.41 9.65
C GLY A 136 -15.35 -3.11 8.24
N GLU A 137 -16.16 -2.06 8.14
CA GLU A 137 -16.68 -1.59 6.86
C GLU A 137 -15.56 -1.04 5.99
N TYR A 138 -15.61 -1.33 4.68
CA TYR A 138 -14.66 -0.81 3.71
C TYR A 138 -15.35 -0.13 2.55
N TYR A 139 -14.63 0.76 1.86
CA TYR A 139 -14.99 1.26 0.55
C TYR A 139 -14.30 0.43 -0.52
N LEU A 140 -15.06 0.03 -1.55
CA LEU A 140 -14.49 -0.40 -2.82
C LEU A 140 -14.23 0.87 -3.63
N MET A 141 -13.00 1.09 -4.04
CA MET A 141 -12.61 2.27 -4.80
C MET A 141 -12.08 1.87 -6.17
N HIS A 142 -12.39 2.67 -7.18
CA HIS A 142 -11.95 2.45 -8.55
C HIS A 142 -11.11 3.61 -9.06
N TYR A 143 -10.11 3.26 -9.88
CA TYR A 143 -9.31 4.19 -10.64
C TYR A 143 -9.51 3.91 -12.13
N ARG A 144 -10.08 4.88 -12.84
CA ARG A 144 -10.31 4.76 -14.28
C ARG A 144 -9.11 5.28 -15.04
N LEU A 145 -8.64 4.49 -16.02
CA LEU A 145 -7.52 4.91 -16.85
C LEU A 145 -7.90 6.15 -17.66
N PRO A 146 -6.93 7.09 -17.85
CA PRO A 146 -7.17 8.29 -18.68
C PRO A 146 -7.38 7.96 -20.14
#